data_3b13818e52d9ac2e3e08009f56f0808f
#
_entry.id   3b13818e52d9ac2e3e08009f56f0808f
#
_cell.length_a   1.000
_cell.length_b   1.000
_cell.length_c   1.000
_cell.angle_alpha   90.00
_cell.angle_beta   90.00
_cell.angle_gamma   90.00
#
_symmetry.space_group_name_H-M   'P 1'
#
loop_
_entity.id
_entity.type
_entity.pdbx_description
1 polymer ?
#
loop_
_entity_poly.entity_id
_entity_poly.type
_entity_poly.pdbx_seq_one_letter_code
_entity_poly.pdbx_strand_id
1 'polypeptide(L)'
;DVEVKLMNEMRYDAATIGNHEFDFGLDNMARIFREAAFPIVCANYHFEGTVLEGLVRPYVILERKGVKVGVFGLGTQLEGMVASENYKGVTYEDPVTAANRVADELKNKEHCDLVVCLSHLGWDIDGLDDTELVSATRHIDIVLGGHSHTYFEHPEVLKNADGEDVYCNQMGKHGRYVGMLLLEMSPTGD
;
A
#
# COMPACT_ATOMS: atom_id res chain seq x y z
N ASP A 1 -15.36 12.03 1.13
CA ASP A 1 -16.74 11.64 1.50
C ASP A 1 -17.41 10.73 0.47
N VAL A 2 -17.52 11.16 -0.78
CA VAL A 2 -18.22 10.38 -1.81
C VAL A 2 -17.39 9.16 -2.18
N GLU A 3 -16.10 9.32 -2.31
CA GLU A 3 -15.14 8.28 -2.68
C GLU A 3 -15.18 7.13 -1.66
N VAL A 4 -15.06 7.42 -0.37
CA VAL A 4 -15.09 6.40 0.70
C VAL A 4 -16.45 5.69 0.74
N LYS A 5 -17.57 6.41 0.52
CA LYS A 5 -18.90 5.79 0.44
C LYS A 5 -19.02 4.84 -0.74
N LEU A 6 -18.49 5.23 -1.92
CA LEU A 6 -18.43 4.34 -3.08
C LEU A 6 -17.53 3.13 -2.83
N MET A 7 -16.37 3.31 -2.20
CA MET A 7 -15.48 2.21 -1.82
C MET A 7 -16.16 1.25 -0.83
N ASN A 8 -16.94 1.76 0.12
CA ASN A 8 -17.74 0.93 1.03
C ASN A 8 -18.78 0.08 0.26
N GLU A 9 -19.52 0.69 -0.68
CA GLU A 9 -20.49 -0.04 -1.53
C GLU A 9 -19.80 -1.07 -2.43
N MET A 10 -18.61 -0.75 -2.93
CA MET A 10 -17.77 -1.69 -3.70
C MET A 10 -17.12 -2.78 -2.84
N ARG A 11 -17.22 -2.68 -1.51
CA ARG A 11 -16.65 -3.61 -0.53
C ARG A 11 -15.15 -3.80 -0.67
N TYR A 12 -14.43 -2.69 -0.61
CA TYR A 12 -12.96 -2.74 -0.57
C TYR A 12 -12.48 -3.57 0.61
N ASP A 13 -11.45 -4.38 0.42
CA ASP A 13 -10.82 -5.19 1.47
C ASP A 13 -9.72 -4.41 2.21
N ALA A 14 -9.07 -3.45 1.56
CA ALA A 14 -8.09 -2.54 2.13
C ALA A 14 -7.83 -1.35 1.20
N ALA A 15 -7.28 -0.26 1.73
CA ALA A 15 -6.74 0.85 0.96
C ALA A 15 -5.50 1.43 1.63
N THR A 16 -4.62 2.07 0.85
CA THR A 16 -3.47 2.82 1.36
C THR A 16 -3.66 4.33 1.23
N ILE A 17 -2.67 5.09 1.68
CA ILE A 17 -2.67 6.55 1.75
C ILE A 17 -1.72 7.09 0.69
N GLY A 18 -2.19 8.06 -0.11
CA GLY A 18 -1.35 8.86 -0.98
C GLY A 18 -1.10 10.26 -0.40
N ASN A 19 -0.35 11.07 -1.14
CA ASN A 19 -0.05 12.45 -0.73
C ASN A 19 -1.29 13.36 -0.72
N HIS A 20 -2.26 13.13 -1.60
CA HIS A 20 -3.46 13.94 -1.70
C HIS A 20 -4.47 13.73 -0.56
N GLU A 21 -4.37 12.66 0.21
CA GLU A 21 -5.16 12.49 1.42
C GLU A 21 -4.86 13.58 2.46
N PHE A 22 -3.67 14.18 2.39
CA PHE A 22 -3.24 15.26 3.28
C PHE A 22 -3.69 16.66 2.83
N ASP A 23 -4.25 16.85 1.64
CA ASP A 23 -4.55 18.17 1.05
C ASP A 23 -5.38 19.08 1.96
N PHE A 24 -6.28 18.51 2.78
CA PHE A 24 -7.14 19.22 3.69
C PHE A 24 -6.81 18.99 5.19
N GLY A 25 -5.60 18.50 5.48
CA GLY A 25 -5.07 18.28 6.82
C GLY A 25 -5.65 17.05 7.53
N LEU A 26 -5.04 16.72 8.68
CA LEU A 26 -5.29 15.48 9.41
C LEU A 26 -6.71 15.37 9.98
N ASP A 27 -7.34 16.47 10.41
CA ASP A 27 -8.70 16.45 10.95
C ASP A 27 -9.73 16.01 9.91
N ASN A 28 -9.62 16.54 8.69
CA ASN A 28 -10.47 16.14 7.58
C ASN A 28 -10.22 14.69 7.18
N MET A 29 -8.95 14.28 7.09
CA MET A 29 -8.54 12.92 6.80
C MET A 29 -9.10 11.94 7.84
N ALA A 30 -8.97 12.24 9.13
CA ALA A 30 -9.54 11.41 10.21
C ALA A 30 -11.06 11.31 10.15
N ARG A 31 -11.75 12.42 9.83
CA ARG A 31 -13.20 12.43 9.63
C ARG A 31 -13.63 11.47 8.53
N ILE A 32 -12.92 11.49 7.41
CA ILE A 32 -13.19 10.62 6.23
C ILE A 32 -12.87 9.16 6.56
N PHE A 33 -11.73 8.88 7.18
CA PHE A 33 -11.30 7.51 7.48
C PHE A 33 -12.21 6.81 8.49
N ARG A 34 -12.87 7.55 9.39
CA ARG A 34 -13.87 6.98 10.30
C ARG A 34 -15.13 6.48 9.58
N GLU A 35 -15.40 6.96 8.35
CA GLU A 35 -16.52 6.48 7.53
C GLU A 35 -16.15 5.21 6.72
N ALA A 36 -14.85 4.84 6.63
CA ALA A 36 -14.42 3.66 5.89
C ALA A 36 -14.85 2.36 6.60
N ALA A 37 -15.49 1.46 5.84
CA ALA A 37 -15.86 0.13 6.30
C ALA A 37 -14.76 -0.91 6.07
N PHE A 38 -13.59 -0.47 5.64
CA PHE A 38 -12.40 -1.27 5.34
C PHE A 38 -11.18 -0.65 6.03
N PRO A 39 -10.13 -1.44 6.32
CA PRO A 39 -8.91 -0.95 6.91
C PRO A 39 -8.14 -0.03 5.95
N ILE A 40 -7.62 1.07 6.51
CA ILE A 40 -6.62 1.91 5.87
C ILE A 40 -5.26 1.45 6.38
N VAL A 41 -4.34 1.12 5.46
CA VAL A 41 -3.02 0.60 5.80
C VAL A 41 -1.91 1.51 5.30
N CYS A 42 -0.94 1.78 6.16
CA CYS A 42 0.31 2.46 5.81
C CYS A 42 1.39 2.11 6.84
N ALA A 43 2.52 1.59 6.38
CA ALA A 43 3.58 1.08 7.25
C ALA A 43 4.69 2.11 7.52
N ASN A 44 4.80 3.15 6.69
CA ASN A 44 5.87 4.14 6.76
C ASN A 44 5.43 5.56 7.16
N TYR A 45 4.14 5.77 7.41
CA TYR A 45 3.65 6.97 8.11
C TYR A 45 3.25 6.60 9.53
N HIS A 46 3.79 7.31 10.51
CA HIS A 46 3.48 7.12 11.92
C HIS A 46 2.64 8.28 12.42
N PHE A 47 1.51 7.96 13.04
CA PHE A 47 0.46 8.91 13.43
C PHE A 47 0.31 9.05 14.95
N GLU A 48 1.26 8.55 15.75
CA GLU A 48 1.21 8.64 17.21
C GLU A 48 1.10 10.10 17.67
N GLY A 49 0.17 10.36 18.58
CA GLY A 49 -0.12 11.71 19.08
C GLY A 49 -0.91 12.61 18.11
N THR A 50 -1.38 12.08 16.98
CA THR A 50 -2.26 12.78 16.04
C THR A 50 -3.70 12.28 16.13
N VAL A 51 -4.63 12.97 15.46
CA VAL A 51 -6.05 12.57 15.36
C VAL A 51 -6.29 11.30 14.54
N LEU A 52 -5.24 10.81 13.86
CA LEU A 52 -5.24 9.57 13.06
C LEU A 52 -4.72 8.36 13.84
N GLU A 53 -4.23 8.55 15.07
CA GLU A 53 -3.76 7.45 15.90
C GLU A 53 -4.82 6.37 16.04
N GLY A 54 -4.46 5.13 15.69
CA GLY A 54 -5.35 3.97 15.72
C GLY A 54 -6.33 3.85 14.56
N LEU A 55 -6.44 4.85 13.66
CA LEU A 55 -7.25 4.78 12.44
C LEU A 55 -6.51 4.14 11.26
N VAL A 56 -5.20 4.28 11.24
CA VAL A 56 -4.31 3.69 10.23
C VAL A 56 -3.51 2.56 10.86
N ARG A 57 -3.38 1.46 10.15
CA ARG A 57 -2.64 0.27 10.59
C ARG A 57 -1.46 0.04 9.67
N PRO A 58 -0.36 -0.58 10.13
CA PRO A 58 0.74 -0.91 9.22
C PRO A 58 0.32 -1.92 8.16
N TYR A 59 -0.51 -2.91 8.52
CA TYR A 59 -1.00 -3.95 7.62
C TYR A 59 -2.35 -4.53 8.10
N VAL A 60 -2.95 -5.35 7.26
CA VAL A 60 -4.10 -6.22 7.56
C VAL A 60 -3.85 -7.62 7.01
N ILE A 61 -4.42 -8.63 7.67
CA ILE A 61 -4.40 -10.01 7.19
C ILE A 61 -5.81 -10.39 6.75
N LEU A 62 -5.91 -10.86 5.52
CA LEU A 62 -7.16 -11.30 4.90
C LEU A 62 -7.10 -12.82 4.70
N GLU A 63 -8.14 -13.51 5.10
CA GLU A 63 -8.28 -14.94 4.81
C GLU A 63 -9.34 -15.14 3.72
N ARG A 64 -8.95 -15.80 2.63
CA ARG A 64 -9.84 -16.09 1.50
C ARG A 64 -9.63 -17.52 1.01
N LYS A 65 -10.66 -18.36 1.16
CA LYS A 65 -10.64 -19.77 0.72
C LYS A 65 -9.45 -20.58 1.25
N GLY A 66 -9.01 -20.29 2.48
CA GLY A 66 -7.87 -20.97 3.11
C GLY A 66 -6.51 -20.37 2.77
N VAL A 67 -6.45 -19.33 1.94
CA VAL A 67 -5.22 -18.56 1.66
C VAL A 67 -5.15 -17.36 2.60
N LYS A 68 -4.02 -17.17 3.26
CA LYS A 68 -3.73 -16.07 4.17
C LYS A 68 -2.93 -15.00 3.43
N VAL A 69 -3.55 -13.84 3.21
CA VAL A 69 -2.97 -12.72 2.45
C VAL A 69 -2.64 -11.58 3.40
N GLY A 70 -1.37 -11.26 3.52
CA GLY A 70 -0.91 -10.06 4.23
C GLY A 70 -0.92 -8.86 3.28
N VAL A 71 -1.60 -7.76 3.67
CA VAL A 71 -1.68 -6.54 2.86
C VAL A 71 -1.16 -5.38 3.69
N PHE A 72 -0.14 -4.69 3.21
CA PHE A 72 0.39 -3.48 3.83
C PHE A 72 0.45 -2.32 2.85
N GLY A 73 0.59 -1.09 3.36
CA GLY A 73 0.64 0.11 2.54
C GLY A 73 1.95 0.88 2.67
N LEU A 74 2.32 1.61 1.64
CA LEU A 74 3.43 2.56 1.64
C LEU A 74 3.00 3.87 0.99
N GLY A 75 3.38 4.98 1.64
CA GLY A 75 3.19 6.34 1.11
C GLY A 75 4.52 6.97 0.68
N THR A 76 4.44 7.92 -0.25
CA THR A 76 5.58 8.71 -0.73
C THR A 76 6.03 9.76 0.30
N GLN A 77 7.20 10.34 0.12
CA GLN A 77 7.67 11.44 0.95
C GLN A 77 6.75 12.66 0.79
N LEU A 78 6.32 13.24 1.93
CA LEU A 78 5.38 14.37 1.93
C LEU A 78 6.10 15.72 1.77
N GLU A 79 7.37 15.80 2.17
CA GLU A 79 8.16 17.02 2.06
C GLU A 79 8.32 17.46 0.61
N GLY A 80 7.96 18.70 0.33
CA GLY A 80 7.96 19.25 -1.02
C GLY A 80 6.71 18.98 -1.86
N MET A 81 5.84 18.04 -1.44
CA MET A 81 4.59 17.71 -2.14
C MET A 81 3.35 18.22 -1.39
N VAL A 82 3.40 18.25 -0.07
CA VAL A 82 2.28 18.63 0.80
C VAL A 82 2.73 19.78 1.71
N ALA A 83 1.83 20.74 1.97
CA ALA A 83 2.09 21.80 2.92
C ALA A 83 2.34 21.24 4.33
N SER A 84 3.42 21.66 4.99
CA SER A 84 3.88 21.06 6.25
C SER A 84 2.87 21.11 7.39
N GLU A 85 2.00 22.12 7.40
CA GLU A 85 0.90 22.24 8.36
C GLU A 85 -0.15 21.13 8.22
N ASN A 86 -0.31 20.56 7.02
CA ASN A 86 -1.31 19.54 6.73
C ASN A 86 -0.92 18.14 7.22
N TYR A 87 0.36 17.89 7.51
CA TYR A 87 0.85 16.63 8.09
C TYR A 87 1.63 16.81 9.39
N LYS A 88 1.39 17.92 10.07
CA LYS A 88 2.07 18.23 11.34
C LYS A 88 1.86 17.11 12.38
N GLY A 89 2.97 16.59 12.89
CA GLY A 89 2.98 15.50 13.87
C GLY A 89 3.09 14.10 13.26
N VAL A 90 2.94 13.96 11.94
CA VAL A 90 3.23 12.71 11.24
C VAL A 90 4.74 12.55 11.07
N THR A 91 5.27 11.38 11.39
CA THR A 91 6.66 11.05 11.11
C THR A 91 6.74 10.05 9.95
N TYR A 92 7.81 10.17 9.17
CA TYR A 92 8.04 9.36 7.97
C TYR A 92 9.22 8.42 8.20
N GLU A 93 8.99 7.14 7.96
CA GLU A 93 10.02 6.10 7.92
C GLU A 93 10.40 5.84 6.46
N ASP A 94 11.67 5.51 6.21
CA ASP A 94 12.12 5.08 4.89
C ASP A 94 11.28 3.89 4.39
N PRO A 95 10.71 3.95 3.16
CA PRO A 95 9.78 2.93 2.67
C PRO A 95 10.42 1.55 2.52
N VAL A 96 11.71 1.46 2.15
CA VAL A 96 12.42 0.18 2.02
C VAL A 96 12.58 -0.47 3.39
N THR A 97 12.92 0.33 4.40
CA THR A 97 13.05 -0.14 5.80
C THR A 97 11.69 -0.64 6.32
N ALA A 98 10.63 0.15 6.15
CA ALA A 98 9.28 -0.21 6.57
C ALA A 98 8.76 -1.46 5.84
N ALA A 99 8.98 -1.55 4.52
CA ALA A 99 8.56 -2.68 3.71
C ALA A 99 9.24 -3.98 4.14
N ASN A 100 10.57 -3.98 4.28
CA ASN A 100 11.30 -5.18 4.73
C ASN A 100 10.85 -5.63 6.12
N ARG A 101 10.64 -4.69 7.06
CA ARG A 101 10.17 -4.98 8.42
C ARG A 101 8.79 -5.64 8.41
N VAL A 102 7.85 -5.07 7.65
CA VAL A 102 6.47 -5.56 7.63
C VAL A 102 6.33 -6.83 6.79
N ALA A 103 7.00 -6.92 5.64
CA ALA A 103 6.97 -8.14 4.82
C ALA A 103 7.59 -9.34 5.56
N ASP A 104 8.70 -9.14 6.29
CA ASP A 104 9.29 -10.18 7.15
C ASP A 104 8.31 -10.62 8.25
N GLU A 105 7.64 -9.68 8.90
CA GLU A 105 6.63 -9.99 9.92
C GLU A 105 5.47 -10.79 9.32
N LEU A 106 4.90 -10.37 8.20
CA LEU A 106 3.82 -11.05 7.51
C LEU A 106 4.21 -12.47 7.07
N LYS A 107 5.41 -12.64 6.51
CA LYS A 107 5.87 -13.93 6.01
C LYS A 107 6.27 -14.88 7.12
N ASN A 108 7.11 -14.43 8.06
CA ASN A 108 7.80 -15.30 9.01
C ASN A 108 7.10 -15.42 10.36
N LYS A 109 6.35 -14.41 10.84
CA LYS A 109 5.61 -14.47 12.10
C LYS A 109 4.14 -14.79 11.89
N GLU A 110 3.51 -14.09 10.95
CA GLU A 110 2.10 -14.25 10.65
C GLU A 110 1.83 -15.45 9.71
N HIS A 111 2.85 -15.97 9.04
CA HIS A 111 2.77 -17.10 8.11
C HIS A 111 1.76 -16.85 6.98
N CYS A 112 1.83 -15.65 6.37
CA CYS A 112 1.02 -15.35 5.20
C CYS A 112 1.52 -16.13 3.98
N ASP A 113 0.60 -16.69 3.23
CA ASP A 113 0.87 -17.38 1.97
C ASP A 113 1.28 -16.38 0.89
N LEU A 114 0.65 -15.19 0.91
CA LEU A 114 0.86 -14.11 -0.04
C LEU A 114 1.05 -12.79 0.68
N VAL A 115 2.00 -11.98 0.24
CA VAL A 115 2.26 -10.62 0.75
C VAL A 115 2.06 -9.59 -0.37
N VAL A 116 1.13 -8.67 -0.15
CA VAL A 116 0.75 -7.62 -1.11
C VAL A 116 1.10 -6.25 -0.55
N CYS A 117 1.84 -5.47 -1.30
CA CYS A 117 2.12 -4.07 -1.03
C CYS A 117 1.17 -3.17 -1.84
N LEU A 118 0.39 -2.33 -1.15
CA LEU A 118 -0.32 -1.21 -1.76
C LEU A 118 0.61 -0.01 -1.74
N SER A 119 1.18 0.35 -2.87
CA SER A 119 2.21 1.39 -2.96
C SER A 119 1.66 2.70 -3.51
N HIS A 120 2.06 3.81 -2.90
CA HIS A 120 1.90 5.14 -3.46
C HIS A 120 3.26 5.83 -3.69
N LEU A 121 4.27 5.04 -4.10
CA LEU A 121 5.61 5.57 -4.40
C LEU A 121 5.74 6.05 -5.85
N GLY A 122 5.04 5.40 -6.77
CA GLY A 122 5.13 5.68 -8.21
C GLY A 122 5.93 4.64 -8.97
N TRP A 123 6.03 4.84 -10.28
CA TRP A 123 6.74 3.98 -11.21
C TRP A 123 7.54 4.81 -12.20
N ASP A 124 8.84 4.54 -12.33
CA ASP A 124 9.77 5.23 -13.25
C ASP A 124 9.72 6.77 -13.08
N ILE A 125 9.90 7.21 -11.82
CA ILE A 125 9.95 8.62 -11.44
C ILE A 125 11.26 8.93 -10.71
N ASP A 126 11.58 10.23 -10.58
CA ASP A 126 12.74 10.66 -9.80
C ASP A 126 12.55 10.33 -8.30
N GLY A 127 13.56 9.75 -7.69
CA GLY A 127 13.57 9.32 -6.28
C GLY A 127 13.16 7.86 -6.12
N LEU A 128 12.87 7.43 -4.90
CA LEU A 128 12.47 6.05 -4.60
C LEU A 128 11.08 5.76 -5.17
N ASP A 129 11.02 4.78 -6.05
CA ASP A 129 9.81 4.30 -6.70
C ASP A 129 9.60 2.78 -6.50
N ASP A 130 8.57 2.22 -7.13
CA ASP A 130 8.23 0.79 -6.99
C ASP A 130 9.32 -0.13 -7.57
N THR A 131 10.09 0.33 -8.55
CA THR A 131 11.17 -0.47 -9.16
C THR A 131 12.36 -0.61 -8.22
N GLU A 132 12.75 0.49 -7.57
CA GLU A 132 13.81 0.51 -6.56
C GLU A 132 13.36 -0.19 -5.28
N LEU A 133 12.10 0.00 -4.85
CA LEU A 133 11.51 -0.71 -3.73
C LEU A 133 11.64 -2.22 -3.90
N VAL A 134 11.16 -2.75 -5.02
CA VAL A 134 11.19 -4.21 -5.28
C VAL A 134 12.61 -4.74 -5.25
N SER A 135 13.55 -4.06 -5.92
CA SER A 135 14.95 -4.50 -5.99
C SER A 135 15.66 -4.54 -4.62
N ALA A 136 15.18 -3.74 -3.64
CA ALA A 136 15.76 -3.59 -2.31
C ALA A 136 15.00 -4.35 -1.22
N THR A 137 13.91 -5.04 -1.54
CA THR A 137 13.04 -5.71 -0.55
C THR A 137 12.97 -7.23 -0.77
N ARG A 138 12.39 -7.92 0.23
CA ARG A 138 12.15 -9.36 0.24
C ARG A 138 10.72 -9.66 0.66
N HIS A 139 10.26 -10.88 0.35
CA HIS A 139 8.98 -11.42 0.83
C HIS A 139 7.74 -10.68 0.32
N ILE A 140 7.87 -9.78 -0.64
CA ILE A 140 6.75 -9.14 -1.32
C ILE A 140 6.48 -9.93 -2.59
N ASP A 141 5.24 -10.38 -2.78
CA ASP A 141 4.84 -11.16 -3.96
C ASP A 141 4.20 -10.25 -5.01
N ILE A 142 3.46 -9.22 -4.57
CA ILE A 142 2.71 -8.32 -5.44
C ILE A 142 2.85 -6.87 -4.97
N VAL A 143 3.05 -5.96 -5.92
CA VAL A 143 2.95 -4.50 -5.71
C VAL A 143 1.80 -3.95 -6.56
N LEU A 144 0.83 -3.33 -5.89
CA LEU A 144 -0.24 -2.57 -6.53
C LEU A 144 0.05 -1.09 -6.34
N GLY A 145 0.53 -0.44 -7.40
CA GLY A 145 1.08 0.90 -7.38
C GLY A 145 0.06 2.02 -7.64
N GLY A 146 0.51 3.24 -7.37
CA GLY A 146 -0.21 4.49 -7.59
C GLY A 146 0.76 5.65 -7.86
N HIS A 147 0.36 6.89 -7.57
CA HIS A 147 1.13 8.12 -7.61
C HIS A 147 1.51 8.63 -9.01
N SER A 148 2.29 7.87 -9.78
CA SER A 148 2.75 8.25 -11.13
C SER A 148 1.66 8.22 -12.21
N HIS A 149 0.48 7.67 -11.88
CA HIS A 149 -0.64 7.48 -12.81
C HIS A 149 -0.32 6.57 -14.00
N THR A 150 0.68 5.71 -13.85
CA THR A 150 1.08 4.75 -14.88
C THR A 150 -0.05 3.74 -15.12
N TYR A 151 -0.21 3.32 -16.36
CA TYR A 151 -1.18 2.29 -16.74
C TYR A 151 -0.46 1.11 -17.34
N PHE A 152 -0.66 -0.06 -16.75
CA PHE A 152 -0.17 -1.33 -17.28
C PHE A 152 -1.33 -2.17 -17.79
N GLU A 153 -1.25 -2.59 -19.04
CA GLU A 153 -2.21 -3.54 -19.63
C GLU A 153 -1.98 -4.96 -19.06
N HIS A 154 -0.71 -5.27 -18.79
CA HIS A 154 -0.26 -6.51 -18.15
C HIS A 154 0.68 -6.18 -17.00
N PRO A 155 0.74 -7.02 -15.95
CA PRO A 155 1.67 -6.77 -14.85
C PRO A 155 3.13 -6.82 -15.35
N GLU A 156 3.94 -5.90 -14.83
CA GLU A 156 5.40 -5.98 -14.95
C GLU A 156 5.93 -6.96 -13.91
N VAL A 157 6.96 -7.72 -14.28
CA VAL A 157 7.60 -8.68 -13.37
C VAL A 157 9.01 -8.22 -13.08
N LEU A 158 9.29 -7.90 -11.83
CA LEU A 158 10.61 -7.49 -11.36
C LEU A 158 11.20 -8.57 -10.46
N LYS A 159 12.52 -8.49 -10.24
CA LYS A 159 13.22 -9.35 -9.29
C LYS A 159 13.46 -8.62 -7.98
N ASN A 160 13.10 -9.27 -6.85
CA ASN A 160 13.41 -8.78 -5.53
C ASN A 160 14.89 -9.00 -5.15
N ALA A 161 15.29 -8.62 -3.95
CA ALA A 161 16.67 -8.75 -3.47
C ALA A 161 17.17 -10.20 -3.41
N ASP A 162 16.29 -11.19 -3.38
CA ASP A 162 16.62 -12.63 -3.39
C ASP A 162 16.51 -13.25 -4.80
N GLY A 163 16.15 -12.46 -5.82
CA GLY A 163 15.99 -12.91 -7.20
C GLY A 163 14.64 -13.58 -7.50
N GLU A 164 13.68 -13.46 -6.59
CA GLU A 164 12.31 -13.97 -6.76
C GLU A 164 11.46 -13.00 -7.58
N ASP A 165 10.43 -13.50 -8.26
CA ASP A 165 9.52 -12.71 -9.05
C ASP A 165 8.54 -11.92 -8.18
N VAL A 166 8.39 -10.62 -8.47
CA VAL A 166 7.38 -9.73 -7.89
C VAL A 166 6.53 -9.17 -9.01
N TYR A 167 5.22 -9.34 -8.91
CA TYR A 167 4.25 -8.86 -9.89
C TYR A 167 3.81 -7.45 -9.55
N CYS A 168 4.11 -6.48 -10.43
CA CYS A 168 3.81 -5.08 -10.25
C CYS A 168 2.70 -4.64 -11.21
N ASN A 169 1.70 -3.92 -10.73
CA ASN A 169 0.64 -3.37 -11.56
C ASN A 169 0.20 -1.99 -11.06
N GLN A 170 -0.21 -1.13 -12.01
CA GLN A 170 -0.80 0.18 -11.72
C GLN A 170 -1.88 0.50 -12.76
N MET A 171 -3.02 1.08 -12.33
CA MET A 171 -4.23 1.23 -13.14
C MET A 171 -4.55 2.68 -13.52
N GLY A 172 -3.53 3.50 -13.76
CA GLY A 172 -3.72 4.88 -14.16
C GLY A 172 -4.32 5.74 -13.03
N LYS A 173 -5.30 6.58 -13.38
CA LYS A 173 -5.93 7.52 -12.44
C LYS A 173 -7.43 7.68 -12.68
N HIS A 174 -8.10 8.31 -11.71
CA HIS A 174 -9.52 8.71 -11.77
C HIS A 174 -10.51 7.54 -11.86
N GLY A 175 -10.13 6.33 -11.41
CA GLY A 175 -11.02 5.17 -11.45
C GLY A 175 -11.47 4.75 -12.86
N ARG A 176 -10.66 5.05 -13.88
CA ARG A 176 -11.00 4.72 -15.29
C ARG A 176 -10.84 3.23 -15.59
N TYR A 177 -9.96 2.57 -14.85
CA TYR A 177 -9.63 1.16 -15.05
C TYR A 177 -9.72 0.41 -13.73
N VAL A 178 -10.08 -0.85 -13.83
CA VAL A 178 -10.02 -1.81 -12.72
C VAL A 178 -9.07 -2.93 -13.13
N GLY A 179 -8.02 -3.13 -12.34
CA GLY A 179 -7.09 -4.23 -12.52
C GLY A 179 -7.65 -5.52 -11.94
N MET A 180 -7.42 -6.64 -12.62
CA MET A 180 -7.72 -7.98 -12.12
C MET A 180 -6.49 -8.86 -12.30
N LEU A 181 -5.94 -9.34 -11.18
CA LEU A 181 -4.89 -10.36 -11.17
C LEU A 181 -5.51 -11.69 -10.78
N LEU A 182 -5.31 -12.70 -11.61
CA LEU A 182 -5.68 -14.07 -11.31
C LEU A 182 -4.44 -14.85 -10.87
N LEU A 183 -4.46 -15.34 -9.65
CA LEU A 183 -3.36 -16.11 -9.06
C LEU A 183 -3.77 -17.58 -8.93
N GLU A 184 -2.93 -18.45 -9.41
CA GLU A 184 -3.06 -19.89 -9.18
C GLU A 184 -2.05 -20.30 -8.11
N MET A 185 -2.55 -20.80 -6.98
CA MET A 185 -1.73 -21.30 -5.89
C MET A 185 -1.57 -22.81 -6.02
N SER A 186 -0.32 -23.28 -6.10
CA SER A 186 -0.04 -24.71 -6.05
C SER A 186 -0.30 -25.26 -4.64
N PRO A 187 -0.98 -26.41 -4.48
CA PRO A 187 -1.23 -27.01 -3.15
C PRO A 187 0.03 -27.53 -2.46
N THR A 188 1.11 -27.67 -3.19
CA THR A 188 2.41 -28.13 -2.69
C THR A 188 3.41 -27.00 -2.89
N GLY A 189 4.03 -26.56 -1.80
CA GLY A 189 5.12 -25.58 -1.84
C GLY A 189 6.39 -26.19 -2.46
N ASP A 190 6.33 -26.54 -3.73
CA ASP A 190 7.44 -26.96 -4.58
C ASP A 190 7.64 -25.92 -5.68
#